data_dfe70321b0241487896fb42500d1598b
#
_entry.id   dfe70321b0241487896fb42500d1598b
#
_cell.length_a   1.000
_cell.length_b   1.000
_cell.length_c   1.000
_cell.angle_alpha   90.00
_cell.angle_beta   90.00
_cell.angle_gamma   90.00
#
_symmetry.space_group_name_H-M   'P 1'
#
loop_
_entity.id
_entity.type
_entity.pdbx_description
1 polymer ?
#
loop_
_entity_poly.entity_id
_entity_poly.type
_entity_poly.pdbx_seq_one_letter_code
_entity_poly.pdbx_strand_id
1 'polypeptide(L)'
;MFRNLPRTCVGNTSKEMNYILSKVENLYACIDTNHFLREYAEQGILAIGDKIATLHISDHDYFNERHLMPKEGEINWNKVLKALETVGYCGVFNYEIKDSAERLFDIKQNYDLLFDEYNKNC
;
A
#
# COMPACT_ATOMS: atom_id res chain seq x y z
N MET A 1 9.74 11.68 2.69
CA MET A 1 9.23 10.43 2.11
C MET A 1 8.85 10.64 0.65
N PHE A 2 8.99 9.61 -0.15
CA PHE A 2 8.58 9.62 -1.55
C PHE A 2 7.41 8.65 -1.75
N ARG A 3 6.30 9.13 -2.30
CA ARG A 3 5.07 8.35 -2.52
C ARG A 3 5.03 7.81 -3.95
N ASN A 4 4.66 6.55 -4.11
CA ASN A 4 4.35 6.02 -5.44
C ASN A 4 3.11 6.71 -5.99
N LEU A 5 3.11 6.98 -7.28
CA LEU A 5 2.02 7.67 -7.97
C LEU A 5 1.51 6.80 -9.13
N PRO A 6 0.23 6.99 -9.53
CA PRO A 6 -0.37 6.12 -10.53
C PRO A 6 -0.03 6.53 -11.97
N ARG A 7 -0.39 5.67 -12.92
CA ARG A 7 -0.43 5.93 -14.37
C ARG A 7 0.93 6.34 -14.95
N THR A 8 1.03 7.55 -15.47
CA THR A 8 2.24 8.11 -16.10
C THR A 8 3.05 9.01 -15.19
N CYS A 9 2.67 9.08 -13.92
CA CYS A 9 3.40 9.88 -12.93
C CYS A 9 4.74 9.24 -12.56
N VAL A 10 5.65 10.06 -12.08
CA VAL A 10 6.95 9.60 -11.55
C VAL A 10 6.73 8.68 -10.33
N GLY A 11 7.41 7.54 -10.31
CA GLY A 11 7.25 6.56 -9.23
C GLY A 11 6.03 5.66 -9.40
N ASN A 12 5.59 5.43 -10.64
CA ASN A 12 4.44 4.57 -10.95
C ASN A 12 4.75 3.06 -10.93
N THR A 13 6.00 2.70 -10.74
CA THR A 13 6.45 1.32 -10.57
C THR A 13 7.47 1.21 -9.44
N SER A 14 7.58 0.02 -8.85
CA SER A 14 8.59 -0.25 -7.82
C SER A 14 10.02 -0.07 -8.35
N LYS A 15 10.25 -0.38 -9.62
CA LYS A 15 11.55 -0.17 -10.27
C LYS A 15 11.96 1.31 -10.27
N GLU A 16 11.05 2.19 -10.65
CA GLU A 16 11.28 3.62 -10.67
C GLU A 16 11.41 4.19 -9.24
N MET A 17 10.57 3.71 -8.32
CA MET A 17 10.67 4.04 -6.90
C MET A 17 12.05 3.69 -6.35
N ASN A 18 12.52 2.46 -6.57
CA ASN A 18 13.83 2.00 -6.10
C ASN A 18 14.98 2.82 -6.69
N TYR A 19 14.88 3.20 -7.96
CA TYR A 19 15.88 4.09 -8.57
C TYR A 19 15.97 5.41 -7.82
N ILE A 20 14.85 6.05 -7.54
CA ILE A 20 14.78 7.32 -6.81
C ILE A 20 15.29 7.16 -5.38
N LEU A 21 14.82 6.14 -4.66
CA LEU A 21 15.24 5.86 -3.29
C LEU A 21 16.75 5.58 -3.17
N SER A 22 17.35 5.01 -4.21
CA SER A 22 18.80 4.76 -4.23
C SER A 22 19.64 6.00 -4.44
N LYS A 23 19.06 7.10 -4.94
CA LYS A 23 19.77 8.34 -5.27
C LYS A 23 19.75 9.37 -4.15
N VAL A 24 18.88 9.21 -3.18
CA VAL A 24 18.71 10.17 -2.09
C VAL A 24 18.90 9.46 -0.75
N GLU A 25 19.92 9.87 -0.02
CA GLU A 25 20.20 9.33 1.31
C GLU A 25 19.06 9.66 2.28
N ASN A 26 18.72 8.72 3.16
CA ASN A 26 17.65 8.87 4.16
C ASN A 26 16.26 9.16 3.57
N LEU A 27 16.05 8.82 2.30
CA LEU A 27 14.73 8.86 1.69
C LEU A 27 14.02 7.51 1.89
N TYR A 28 12.78 7.57 2.32
CA TYR A 28 11.92 6.40 2.54
C TYR A 28 10.65 6.51 1.71
N ALA A 29 10.01 5.36 1.48
CA ALA A 29 8.81 5.26 0.69
C ALA A 29 7.54 5.43 1.53
N CYS A 30 6.58 6.14 0.99
CA CYS A 30 5.17 6.05 1.33
C CYS A 30 4.50 5.22 0.23
N ILE A 31 4.00 4.06 0.56
CA ILE A 31 3.33 3.18 -0.40
C ILE A 31 1.83 3.41 -0.35
N ASP A 32 1.26 3.72 -1.50
CA ASP A 32 -0.18 3.79 -1.71
C ASP A 32 -0.63 2.59 -2.54
N THR A 33 -1.38 1.69 -1.94
CA THR A 33 -1.83 0.46 -2.62
C THR A 33 -2.72 0.73 -3.81
N ASN A 34 -3.47 1.83 -3.76
CA ASN A 34 -4.37 2.24 -4.84
C ASN A 34 -3.63 2.73 -6.10
N HIS A 35 -2.34 3.03 -6.00
CA HIS A 35 -1.53 3.54 -7.09
C HIS A 35 -0.76 2.47 -7.88
N PHE A 36 -0.78 1.21 -7.45
CA PHE A 36 -0.17 0.10 -8.18
C PHE A 36 -1.10 -0.39 -9.31
N LEU A 37 -1.19 0.38 -10.39
CA LEU A 37 -1.99 0.01 -11.55
C LEU A 37 -1.20 -0.72 -12.65
N ARG A 38 0.16 -0.69 -12.58
CA ARG A 38 1.06 -1.29 -13.57
C ARG A 38 1.75 -2.57 -13.10
N GLU A 39 1.63 -2.87 -11.83
CA GLU A 39 2.14 -4.08 -11.19
C GLU A 39 1.23 -4.43 -10.02
N TYR A 40 1.33 -5.66 -9.52
CA TYR A 40 0.59 -6.03 -8.33
C TYR A 40 1.18 -5.37 -7.08
N ALA A 41 0.33 -4.93 -6.16
CA ALA A 41 0.76 -4.24 -4.95
C ALA A 41 1.77 -5.06 -4.13
N GLU A 42 1.54 -6.36 -3.99
CA GLU A 42 2.45 -7.27 -3.28
C GLU A 42 3.83 -7.34 -3.92
N GLN A 43 3.92 -7.28 -5.25
CA GLN A 43 5.20 -7.27 -5.96
C GLN A 43 5.95 -5.96 -5.70
N GLY A 44 5.25 -4.83 -5.76
CA GLY A 44 5.82 -3.53 -5.44
C GLY A 44 6.32 -3.44 -4.00
N ILE A 45 5.55 -3.94 -3.04
CA ILE A 45 5.94 -3.99 -1.63
C ILE A 45 7.21 -4.81 -1.43
N LEU A 46 7.26 -6.02 -1.99
CA LEU A 46 8.44 -6.88 -1.89
C LEU A 46 9.69 -6.25 -2.51
N ALA A 47 9.54 -5.57 -3.65
CA ALA A 47 10.65 -4.92 -4.35
C ALA A 47 11.20 -3.71 -3.59
N ILE A 48 10.35 -2.92 -2.92
CA ILE A 48 10.77 -1.73 -2.17
C ILE A 48 11.32 -2.11 -0.79
N GLY A 49 10.75 -3.14 -0.17
CA GLY A 49 11.29 -3.77 1.02
C GLY A 49 11.33 -2.88 2.25
N ASP A 50 12.46 -2.86 2.93
CA ASP A 50 12.67 -2.15 4.22
C ASP A 50 12.67 -0.62 4.10
N LYS A 51 12.63 -0.10 2.89
CA LYS A 51 12.49 1.34 2.64
C LYS A 51 11.06 1.87 2.85
N ILE A 52 10.08 1.00 3.09
CA ILE A 52 8.69 1.41 3.33
C ILE A 52 8.55 1.96 4.75
N ALA A 53 8.25 3.25 4.85
CA ALA A 53 8.05 3.92 6.15
C ALA A 53 6.57 4.05 6.52
N THR A 54 5.69 4.18 5.55
CA THR A 54 4.25 4.30 5.79
C THR A 54 3.43 3.78 4.62
N LEU A 55 2.16 3.49 4.89
CA LEU A 55 1.20 2.99 3.91
C LEU A 55 -0.04 3.88 3.85
N HIS A 56 -0.56 4.07 2.64
CA HIS A 56 -1.94 4.47 2.40
C HIS A 56 -2.66 3.26 1.78
N ILE A 57 -3.73 2.81 2.41
CA ILE A 57 -4.44 1.61 1.97
C ILE A 57 -5.83 1.94 1.47
N SER A 58 -6.09 1.50 0.26
CA SER A 58 -7.38 1.44 -0.39
C SER A 58 -7.30 0.47 -1.57
N ASP A 59 -8.44 0.13 -2.12
CA ASP A 59 -8.55 -0.85 -3.19
C ASP A 59 -8.88 -0.20 -4.54
N HIS A 60 -8.62 -0.90 -5.63
CA HIS A 60 -8.87 -0.45 -6.99
C HIS A 60 -9.32 -1.62 -7.89
N ASP A 61 -9.66 -1.31 -9.14
CA ASP A 61 -10.09 -2.29 -10.15
C ASP A 61 -9.00 -2.61 -11.22
N TYR A 62 -7.75 -2.21 -10.98
CA TYR A 62 -6.61 -2.25 -11.91
C TYR A 62 -6.71 -1.34 -13.13
N PHE A 63 -7.80 -0.60 -13.28
CA PHE A 63 -7.97 0.38 -14.35
C PHE A 63 -7.90 1.81 -13.82
N ASN A 64 -8.50 2.06 -12.67
CA ASN A 64 -8.58 3.38 -12.05
C ASN A 64 -8.30 3.32 -10.55
N GLU A 65 -7.79 4.41 -10.01
CA GLU A 65 -7.68 4.66 -8.58
C GLU A 65 -9.10 4.89 -8.02
N ARG A 66 -9.70 3.88 -7.45
CA ARG A 66 -11.09 3.92 -6.99
C ARG A 66 -11.23 4.33 -5.53
N HIS A 67 -10.15 4.25 -4.74
CA HIS A 67 -10.17 4.47 -3.29
C HIS A 67 -11.30 3.70 -2.59
N LEU A 68 -11.48 2.45 -2.99
CA LEU A 68 -12.44 1.53 -2.38
C LEU A 68 -11.94 1.02 -1.03
N MET A 69 -12.85 0.55 -0.20
CA MET A 69 -12.48 -0.22 0.99
C MET A 69 -11.69 -1.47 0.58
N PRO A 70 -10.64 -1.85 1.28
CA PRO A 70 -9.96 -3.13 1.04
C PRO A 70 -10.94 -4.29 0.97
N LYS A 71 -10.81 -5.12 -0.04
CA LYS A 71 -11.70 -6.23 -0.46
C LYS A 71 -12.96 -5.83 -1.24
N GLU A 72 -13.19 -4.55 -1.46
CA GLU A 72 -14.25 -4.11 -2.39
C GLU A 72 -13.75 -3.99 -3.83
N GLY A 73 -12.44 -4.12 -4.07
CA GLY A 73 -11.80 -4.09 -5.39
C GLY A 73 -11.12 -5.40 -5.75
N GLU A 74 -10.06 -5.30 -6.55
CA GLU A 74 -9.37 -6.44 -7.16
C GLU A 74 -8.00 -6.76 -6.53
N ILE A 75 -7.54 -5.99 -5.54
CA ILE A 75 -6.26 -6.23 -4.87
C ILE A 75 -6.36 -7.54 -4.05
N ASN A 76 -5.36 -8.39 -4.20
CA ASN A 76 -5.26 -9.60 -3.37
C ASN A 76 -4.66 -9.26 -2.00
N TRP A 77 -5.51 -8.95 -1.05
CA TRP A 77 -5.09 -8.50 0.29
C TRP A 77 -4.32 -9.56 1.08
N ASN A 78 -4.59 -10.84 0.87
CA ASN A 78 -3.81 -11.90 1.52
C ASN A 78 -2.34 -11.85 1.06
N LYS A 79 -2.10 -11.63 -0.23
CA LYS A 79 -0.74 -11.47 -0.78
C LYS A 79 -0.10 -10.17 -0.32
N VAL A 80 -0.85 -9.08 -0.25
CA VAL A 80 -0.36 -7.79 0.26
C VAL A 80 0.10 -7.92 1.71
N LEU A 81 -0.73 -8.52 2.58
CA LEU A 81 -0.37 -8.74 3.99
C LEU A 81 0.86 -9.63 4.12
N LYS A 82 0.94 -10.70 3.33
CA LYS A 82 2.11 -11.59 3.34
C LYS A 82 3.38 -10.88 2.88
N ALA A 83 3.28 -10.00 1.88
CA ALA A 83 4.40 -9.19 1.44
C ALA A 83 4.86 -8.23 2.53
N LEU A 84 3.94 -7.55 3.22
CA LEU A 84 4.24 -6.65 4.34
C LEU A 84 4.91 -7.38 5.50
N GLU A 85 4.44 -8.57 5.86
CA GLU A 85 5.11 -9.43 6.86
C GLU A 85 6.52 -9.79 6.42
N THR A 86 6.69 -10.16 5.15
CA THR A 86 7.99 -10.58 4.60
C THR A 86 9.03 -9.46 4.66
N VAL A 87 8.64 -8.23 4.39
CA VAL A 87 9.54 -7.06 4.48
C VAL A 87 9.66 -6.50 5.90
N GLY A 88 8.95 -7.06 6.88
CA GLY A 88 9.00 -6.64 8.28
C GLY A 88 8.37 -5.27 8.54
N TYR A 89 7.31 -4.93 7.83
CA TYR A 89 6.64 -3.66 8.00
C TYR A 89 5.99 -3.53 9.38
N CYS A 90 6.37 -2.49 10.12
CA CYS A 90 5.89 -2.20 11.48
C CYS A 90 5.17 -0.85 11.62
N GLY A 91 4.93 -0.18 10.51
CA GLY A 91 4.26 1.11 10.50
C GLY A 91 2.75 1.03 10.70
N VAL A 92 2.10 2.15 10.51
CA VAL A 92 0.64 2.27 10.60
C VAL A 92 -0.03 1.94 9.26
N PHE A 93 -1.27 1.50 9.35
CA PHE A 93 -2.13 1.26 8.18
C PHE A 93 -3.11 2.43 8.06
N ASN A 94 -2.78 3.40 7.19
CA ASN A 94 -3.63 4.56 6.95
C ASN A 94 -4.66 4.25 5.87
N TYR A 95 -5.92 4.24 6.23
CA TYR A 95 -7.01 4.12 5.25
C TYR A 95 -7.18 5.43 4.49
N GLU A 96 -7.10 5.36 3.16
CA GLU A 96 -7.36 6.50 2.27
C GLU A 96 -8.47 6.11 1.29
N ILE A 97 -9.69 5.99 1.81
CA ILE A 97 -10.86 5.56 1.05
C ILE A 97 -11.81 6.73 0.79
N LYS A 98 -12.61 6.58 -0.27
CA LYS A 98 -13.69 7.49 -0.58
C LYS A 98 -14.75 7.45 0.52
N ASP A 99 -15.31 8.62 0.87
CA ASP A 99 -16.37 8.78 1.88
C ASP A 99 -15.99 8.21 3.25
N SER A 100 -14.72 8.34 3.64
CA SER A 100 -14.19 7.75 4.87
C SER A 100 -14.89 8.26 6.15
N ALA A 101 -15.33 9.51 6.16
CA ALA A 101 -16.03 10.09 7.32
C ALA A 101 -17.38 9.40 7.59
N GLU A 102 -18.09 9.00 6.56
CA GLU A 102 -19.37 8.30 6.63
C GLU A 102 -19.19 6.79 6.89
N ARG A 103 -17.98 6.28 6.72
CA ARG A 103 -17.67 4.84 6.80
C ARG A 103 -16.75 4.45 7.96
N LEU A 104 -16.66 5.26 9.01
CA LEU A 104 -15.75 5.00 10.14
C LEU A 104 -15.98 3.64 10.80
N PHE A 105 -17.24 3.23 10.95
CA PHE A 105 -17.57 1.92 11.51
C PHE A 105 -17.14 0.78 10.59
N ASP A 106 -17.37 0.92 9.30
CA ASP A 106 -16.95 -0.06 8.29
C ASP A 106 -15.43 -0.18 8.21
N ILE A 107 -14.71 0.94 8.32
CA ILE A 107 -13.25 0.95 8.38
C ILE A 107 -12.75 0.13 9.55
N LYS A 108 -13.33 0.35 10.74
CA LYS A 108 -12.94 -0.41 11.93
C LYS A 108 -13.16 -1.91 11.74
N GLN A 109 -14.31 -2.31 11.22
CA GLN A 109 -14.61 -3.72 10.95
C GLN A 109 -13.65 -4.30 9.90
N ASN A 110 -13.38 -3.57 8.83
CA ASN A 110 -12.45 -3.98 7.79
C ASN A 110 -11.03 -4.14 8.34
N TYR A 111 -10.60 -3.19 9.17
CA TYR A 111 -9.31 -3.26 9.86
C TYR A 111 -9.21 -4.53 10.73
N ASP A 112 -10.19 -4.78 11.55
CA ASP A 112 -10.24 -5.95 12.43
C ASP A 112 -10.17 -7.26 11.62
N LEU A 113 -10.89 -7.34 10.49
CA LEU A 113 -10.86 -8.52 9.61
C LEU A 113 -9.53 -8.71 8.88
N LEU A 114 -8.91 -7.63 8.41
CA LEU A 114 -7.69 -7.72 7.61
C LEU A 114 -6.44 -7.93 8.47
N PHE A 115 -6.37 -7.25 9.61
CA PHE A 115 -5.13 -7.13 10.38
C PHE A 115 -5.15 -7.84 11.72
N ASP A 116 -6.24 -8.52 12.08
CA ASP A 116 -6.36 -9.31 13.32
C ASP A 116 -5.26 -10.38 13.40
N GLU A 117 -4.99 -11.04 12.28
CA GLU A 117 -3.95 -12.05 12.18
C GLU A 117 -2.60 -11.51 11.66
N TYR A 118 -2.49 -10.19 11.44
CA TYR A 118 -1.25 -9.60 10.95
C TYR A 118 -0.17 -9.62 12.04
N ASN A 119 0.85 -10.41 11.81
CA ASN A 119 1.92 -10.60 12.78
C ASN A 119 2.99 -9.51 12.59
N LYS A 120 2.87 -8.43 13.37
CA LYS A 120 3.92 -7.42 13.46
C LYS A 120 5.06 -7.97 14.32
N ASN A 121 6.10 -8.45 13.69
CA ASN A 121 7.36 -8.83 14.37
C ASN A 121 8.21 -7.57 14.67
N CYS A 122 7.66 -6.69 15.46
CA CYS A 122 8.32 -5.41 15.76
C CYS A 122 9.01 -5.45 17.12
#